data_e7202053fa4cdacbce432b1ceaf81d85
#
_entry.id   e7202053fa4cdacbce432b1ceaf81d85
#
_cell.length_a   1.000
_cell.length_b   1.000
_cell.length_c   1.000
_cell.angle_alpha   90.00
_cell.angle_beta   90.00
_cell.angle_gamma   90.00
#
_symmetry.space_group_name_H-M   'P 1'
#
loop_
_entity.id
_entity.type
_entity.pdbx_description
1 polymer ?
#
loop_
_entity_poly.entity_id
_entity_poly.type
_entity_poly.pdbx_seq_one_letter_code
_entity_poly.pdbx_strand_id
1 'polypeptide(L)'
;FEDGDYVLITAVGDEVKTIQAAEVVSGTVTSYTSNKNVTLDGTKYEYSQGYSSTYNLKDDYDLVLDTYGYVIYADGVEASDDYVFITDIAKIGGVNKSYEAKAYFVDGTTAVIEVSNSDDLTGWTSNSEKNAWYTYDEQNDGTYELGETAQAQKDFTTGTIIDTGDSRINLDKSVRLNNDTVFVVRRGDTVNVYSGIKNVPEITANGTVEVRAILDDNGYADYLFINGKSGELGISGSTAGDRIYILDTDYESSQDADDNDYYVYD
;
A
#
# COMPACT_ATOMS: atom_id res chain seq x y z
N PHE A 1 9.08 19.61 -9.00
CA PHE A 1 8.51 19.16 -7.72
C PHE A 1 7.19 18.48 -8.03
N GLU A 2 6.90 17.42 -7.31
CA GLU A 2 5.63 16.69 -7.39
C GLU A 2 4.77 17.02 -6.17
N ASP A 3 3.50 16.61 -6.19
CA ASP A 3 2.61 16.76 -5.04
C ASP A 3 3.11 15.84 -3.90
N GLY A 4 3.29 16.43 -2.70
CA GLY A 4 3.91 15.75 -1.56
C GLY A 4 5.39 16.07 -1.33
N ASP A 5 6.09 16.70 -2.29
CA ASP A 5 7.49 17.08 -2.09
C ASP A 5 7.63 18.20 -1.05
N TYR A 6 8.54 18.03 -0.10
CA TYR A 6 8.95 19.11 0.80
C TYR A 6 9.93 20.05 0.09
N VAL A 7 9.65 21.34 0.15
CA VAL A 7 10.47 22.37 -0.50
C VAL A 7 10.89 23.46 0.47
N LEU A 8 12.12 23.93 0.34
CA LEU A 8 12.62 25.10 1.03
C LEU A 8 12.42 26.34 0.15
N ILE A 9 11.71 27.34 0.68
CA ILE A 9 11.43 28.60 -0.01
C ILE A 9 12.16 29.72 0.70
N THR A 10 12.96 30.49 -0.05
CA THR A 10 13.52 31.74 0.44
C THR A 10 12.73 32.91 -0.19
N ALA A 11 12.20 33.77 0.65
CA ALA A 11 11.50 34.97 0.22
C ALA A 11 12.10 36.23 0.86
N VAL A 12 12.03 37.34 0.14
CA VAL A 12 12.40 38.67 0.64
C VAL A 12 11.21 39.60 0.42
N GLY A 13 10.58 40.02 1.50
CA GLY A 13 9.26 40.64 1.43
C GLY A 13 8.25 39.66 0.84
N ASP A 14 7.48 40.09 -0.13
CA ASP A 14 6.45 39.26 -0.82
C ASP A 14 7.01 38.55 -2.07
N GLU A 15 8.32 38.59 -2.31
CA GLU A 15 8.93 38.02 -3.51
C GLU A 15 9.72 36.75 -3.17
N VAL A 16 9.33 35.62 -3.79
CA VAL A 16 10.06 34.36 -3.72
C VAL A 16 11.36 34.46 -4.53
N LYS A 17 12.49 34.19 -3.89
CA LYS A 17 13.83 34.24 -4.50
C LYS A 17 14.33 32.88 -4.92
N THR A 18 14.12 31.86 -4.10
CA THR A 18 14.54 30.49 -4.42
C THR A 18 13.50 29.48 -3.93
N ILE A 19 13.36 28.40 -4.69
CA ILE A 19 12.64 27.19 -4.29
C ILE A 19 13.58 26.02 -4.57
N GLN A 20 13.82 25.17 -3.59
CA GLN A 20 14.65 23.98 -3.74
C GLN A 20 14.04 22.81 -2.96
N ALA A 21 14.34 21.57 -3.34
CA ALA A 21 13.94 20.40 -2.57
C ALA A 21 14.55 20.48 -1.16
N ALA A 22 13.76 20.15 -0.14
CA ALA A 22 14.26 19.96 1.21
C ALA A 22 15.00 18.62 1.31
N GLU A 23 15.97 18.52 2.20
CA GLU A 23 16.52 17.25 2.60
C GLU A 23 15.53 16.59 3.59
N VAL A 24 15.13 15.36 3.32
CA VAL A 24 14.28 14.56 4.20
C VAL A 24 15.07 13.37 4.70
N VAL A 25 15.02 13.13 6.00
CA VAL A 25 15.66 11.98 6.65
C VAL A 25 14.61 11.18 7.38
N SER A 26 14.44 9.92 6.98
CA SER A 26 13.48 8.99 7.57
C SER A 26 14.17 8.06 8.57
N GLY A 27 13.47 7.67 9.63
CA GLY A 27 13.96 6.70 10.60
C GLY A 27 13.13 6.62 11.87
N THR A 28 13.43 5.60 12.70
CA THR A 28 12.71 5.32 13.94
C THR A 28 13.21 6.22 15.08
N VAL A 29 12.30 6.87 15.80
CA VAL A 29 12.64 7.71 16.95
C VAL A 29 13.09 6.85 18.14
N THR A 30 14.34 7.01 18.53
CA THR A 30 14.92 6.33 19.70
C THR A 30 14.98 7.21 20.95
N SER A 31 15.05 8.52 20.78
CA SER A 31 14.97 9.49 21.88
C SER A 31 14.72 10.91 21.35
N TYR A 32 14.16 11.78 22.18
CA TYR A 32 14.08 13.21 21.85
C TYR A 32 14.14 14.08 23.11
N THR A 33 14.49 15.34 22.90
CA THR A 33 14.39 16.38 23.92
C THR A 33 13.53 17.51 23.35
N SER A 34 12.39 17.76 23.95
CA SER A 34 11.46 18.81 23.50
C SER A 34 12.21 20.15 23.34
N ASN A 35 11.92 20.88 22.27
CA ASN A 35 12.54 22.16 21.91
C ASN A 35 14.05 22.10 21.64
N LYS A 36 14.66 20.94 21.44
CA LYS A 36 16.11 20.85 21.26
C LYS A 36 16.53 19.87 20.15
N ASN A 37 16.16 18.59 20.23
CA ASN A 37 16.64 17.58 19.30
C ASN A 37 15.78 16.32 19.29
N VAL A 38 15.95 15.53 18.24
CA VAL A 38 15.44 14.17 18.11
C VAL A 38 16.57 13.25 17.64
N THR A 39 16.50 11.96 17.99
CA THR A 39 17.44 10.94 17.55
C THR A 39 16.66 9.88 16.76
N LEU A 40 16.99 9.74 15.47
CA LEU A 40 16.51 8.68 14.61
C LEU A 40 17.61 7.63 14.41
N ASP A 41 17.33 6.37 14.66
CA ASP A 41 18.24 5.24 14.46
C ASP A 41 19.66 5.47 15.03
N GLY A 42 19.73 6.17 16.17
CA GLY A 42 20.99 6.52 16.83
C GLY A 42 21.67 7.78 16.29
N THR A 43 21.18 8.39 15.22
CA THR A 43 21.67 9.66 14.68
C THR A 43 20.88 10.83 15.27
N LYS A 44 21.59 11.81 15.82
CA LYS A 44 20.96 12.95 16.48
C LYS A 44 20.82 14.12 15.52
N TYR A 45 19.62 14.71 15.49
CA TYR A 45 19.27 15.92 14.72
C TYR A 45 18.84 17.03 15.68
N GLU A 46 19.41 18.21 15.52
CA GLU A 46 19.05 19.38 16.32
C GLU A 46 17.93 20.18 15.64
N TYR A 47 17.10 20.84 16.44
CA TYR A 47 16.01 21.66 15.92
C TYR A 47 16.50 23.04 15.50
N SER A 48 15.88 23.57 14.46
CA SER A 48 16.02 24.98 14.10
C SER A 48 15.48 25.89 15.20
N GLN A 49 15.92 27.13 15.20
CA GLN A 49 15.45 28.11 16.18
C GLN A 49 13.94 28.33 16.07
N GLY A 50 13.22 28.08 17.15
CA GLY A 50 11.78 28.26 17.25
C GLY A 50 10.95 27.01 16.83
N TYR A 51 11.59 25.95 16.36
CA TYR A 51 10.93 24.67 16.14
C TYR A 51 10.88 23.85 17.43
N SER A 52 9.77 23.17 17.62
CA SER A 52 9.59 22.20 18.70
C SER A 52 8.59 21.13 18.29
N SER A 53 8.83 19.90 18.68
CA SER A 53 7.91 18.79 18.44
C SER A 53 7.97 17.78 19.58
N THR A 54 6.96 16.94 19.63
CA THR A 54 6.90 15.74 20.47
C THR A 54 6.78 14.53 19.57
N TYR A 55 7.35 13.41 19.98
CA TYR A 55 7.40 12.19 19.18
C TYR A 55 6.95 11.00 20.02
N ASN A 56 6.37 10.02 19.37
CA ASN A 56 6.23 8.71 19.97
C ASN A 56 7.56 7.96 19.80
N LEU A 57 8.05 7.35 20.87
CA LEU A 57 9.26 6.51 20.81
C LEU A 57 8.93 5.20 20.09
N LYS A 58 9.84 4.77 19.22
CA LYS A 58 9.76 3.60 18.34
C LYS A 58 8.87 3.77 17.10
N ASP A 59 8.26 4.93 16.91
CA ASP A 59 7.57 5.24 15.66
C ASP A 59 8.54 5.85 14.66
N ASP A 60 8.23 5.69 13.39
CA ASP A 60 9.01 6.24 12.29
C ASP A 60 8.57 7.68 11.99
N TYR A 61 9.54 8.51 11.63
CA TYR A 61 9.33 9.92 11.30
C TYR A 61 10.20 10.33 10.12
N ASP A 62 9.65 11.21 9.30
CA ASP A 62 10.36 11.97 8.30
C ASP A 62 10.74 13.35 8.89
N LEU A 63 12.02 13.61 9.02
CA LEU A 63 12.54 14.91 9.43
C LEU A 63 12.89 15.73 8.19
N VAL A 64 12.26 16.87 8.03
CA VAL A 64 12.60 17.86 7.01
C VAL A 64 13.68 18.80 7.56
N LEU A 65 14.81 18.85 6.86
CA LEU A 65 15.97 19.64 7.30
C LEU A 65 16.08 20.95 6.51
N ASP A 66 16.56 21.98 7.18
CA ASP A 66 17.00 23.19 6.51
C ASP A 66 18.37 23.01 5.81
N THR A 67 18.84 24.03 5.13
CA THR A 67 20.13 24.00 4.43
C THR A 67 21.36 23.83 5.35
N TYR A 68 21.18 23.89 6.65
CA TYR A 68 22.23 23.73 7.67
C TYR A 68 22.09 22.38 8.40
N GLY A 69 21.09 21.57 8.06
CA GLY A 69 20.84 20.26 8.67
C GLY A 69 20.04 20.33 9.98
N TYR A 70 19.39 21.46 10.29
CA TYR A 70 18.49 21.56 11.44
C TYR A 70 17.06 21.14 11.04
N VAL A 71 16.39 20.44 11.95
CA VAL A 71 14.99 20.05 11.77
C VAL A 71 14.07 21.27 11.80
N ILE A 72 13.32 21.46 10.74
CA ILE A 72 12.33 22.54 10.60
C ILE A 72 10.90 22.03 10.59
N TYR A 73 10.71 20.73 10.30
CA TYR A 73 9.43 20.06 10.32
C TYR A 73 9.67 18.57 10.56
N ALA A 74 8.74 17.90 11.21
CA ALA A 74 8.71 16.45 11.33
C ALA A 74 7.32 15.97 11.03
N ASP A 75 7.23 15.04 10.11
CA ASP A 75 6.02 14.27 9.84
C ASP A 75 6.20 12.90 10.48
N GLY A 76 5.23 12.49 11.32
CA GLY A 76 5.16 11.10 11.70
C GLY A 76 4.88 10.36 10.40
N VAL A 77 5.83 9.56 9.94
CA VAL A 77 5.45 8.49 9.06
C VAL A 77 4.47 7.71 9.92
N GLU A 78 3.20 7.87 9.66
CA GLU A 78 2.21 6.93 10.15
C GLU A 78 2.84 5.59 9.81
N ALA A 79 3.23 4.82 10.85
CA ALA A 79 3.68 3.45 10.64
C ALA A 79 2.66 2.92 9.68
N SER A 80 3.07 2.55 8.45
CA SER A 80 2.10 2.09 7.46
C SER A 80 1.47 0.94 8.18
N ASP A 81 0.28 1.17 8.72
CA ASP A 81 -0.42 0.16 9.51
C ASP A 81 -0.26 -1.09 8.69
N ASP A 82 0.40 -2.12 9.23
CA ASP A 82 0.60 -3.33 8.49
C ASP A 82 -0.79 -3.88 8.21
N TYR A 83 -1.23 -3.73 6.96
CA TYR A 83 -2.57 -4.12 6.56
C TYR A 83 -2.60 -5.55 6.04
N VAL A 84 -3.63 -6.27 6.44
CA VAL A 84 -3.90 -7.62 5.98
C VAL A 84 -5.36 -7.75 5.56
N PHE A 85 -5.60 -8.43 4.44
CA PHE A 85 -6.95 -8.73 3.97
C PHE A 85 -7.34 -10.15 4.35
N ILE A 86 -8.45 -10.31 5.05
CA ILE A 86 -8.95 -11.60 5.53
C ILE A 86 -10.08 -12.10 4.65
N THR A 87 -9.96 -13.30 4.08
CA THR A 87 -10.98 -13.90 3.21
C THR A 87 -11.79 -15.01 3.85
N ASP A 88 -11.19 -15.77 4.77
CA ASP A 88 -11.82 -16.89 5.45
C ASP A 88 -11.42 -16.91 6.91
N ILE A 89 -12.36 -17.31 7.76
CA ILE A 89 -12.17 -17.43 9.20
C ILE A 89 -12.63 -18.81 9.62
N ALA A 90 -11.78 -19.55 10.33
CA ALA A 90 -12.09 -20.88 10.85
C ALA A 90 -11.84 -20.93 12.35
N LYS A 91 -12.77 -21.54 13.07
CA LYS A 91 -12.59 -21.78 14.49
C LYS A 91 -11.76 -23.03 14.69
N ILE A 92 -10.72 -22.94 15.50
CA ILE A 92 -9.89 -24.07 15.92
C ILE A 92 -9.99 -24.32 17.44
N GLY A 93 -9.67 -25.54 17.85
CA GLY A 93 -9.60 -25.94 19.26
C GLY A 93 -10.92 -26.36 19.89
N GLY A 94 -10.81 -26.95 21.06
CA GLY A 94 -11.91 -27.48 21.85
C GLY A 94 -12.36 -26.54 22.97
N VAL A 95 -11.72 -26.63 24.14
CA VAL A 95 -12.10 -25.82 25.31
C VAL A 95 -11.55 -24.41 25.25
N ASN A 96 -10.32 -24.25 24.74
CA ASN A 96 -9.77 -22.94 24.40
C ASN A 96 -10.08 -22.67 22.94
N LYS A 97 -10.91 -21.66 22.70
CA LYS A 97 -11.31 -21.27 21.35
C LYS A 97 -10.26 -20.32 20.83
N SER A 98 -9.65 -20.68 19.70
CA SER A 98 -8.88 -19.74 18.87
C SER A 98 -9.45 -19.73 17.46
N TYR A 99 -9.07 -18.75 16.67
CA TYR A 99 -9.51 -18.62 15.29
C TYR A 99 -8.30 -18.51 14.40
N GLU A 100 -8.34 -19.24 13.29
CA GLU A 100 -7.43 -19.06 12.16
C GLU A 100 -8.11 -18.25 11.08
N ALA A 101 -7.32 -17.45 10.39
CA ALA A 101 -7.78 -16.67 9.27
C ALA A 101 -6.89 -16.84 8.05
N LYS A 102 -7.50 -16.90 6.86
CA LYS A 102 -6.75 -16.84 5.61
C LYS A 102 -6.44 -15.39 5.27
N ALA A 103 -5.17 -15.04 5.40
CA ALA A 103 -4.64 -13.70 5.28
C ALA A 103 -3.95 -13.49 3.92
N TYR A 104 -4.12 -12.29 3.35
CA TYR A 104 -3.43 -11.77 2.18
C TYR A 104 -2.78 -10.45 2.57
N PHE A 105 -1.45 -10.42 2.53
CA PHE A 105 -0.67 -9.23 2.87
C PHE A 105 -0.52 -8.30 1.67
N VAL A 106 -0.15 -7.06 1.93
CA VAL A 106 -0.01 -6.02 0.89
C VAL A 106 1.12 -6.30 -0.11
N ASP A 107 2.09 -7.13 0.27
CA ASP A 107 3.18 -7.62 -0.59
C ASP A 107 2.78 -8.80 -1.50
N GLY A 108 1.53 -9.28 -1.38
CA GLY A 108 0.99 -10.42 -2.13
C GLY A 108 1.27 -11.78 -1.49
N THR A 109 1.97 -11.84 -0.37
CA THR A 109 2.13 -13.08 0.37
C THR A 109 0.81 -13.53 1.00
N THR A 110 0.69 -14.82 1.25
CA THR A 110 -0.53 -15.40 1.85
C THR A 110 -0.17 -16.36 2.95
N ALA A 111 -0.92 -16.33 4.04
CA ALA A 111 -0.73 -17.23 5.16
C ALA A 111 -2.09 -17.66 5.76
N VAL A 112 -2.07 -18.71 6.55
CA VAL A 112 -3.08 -18.97 7.56
C VAL A 112 -2.50 -18.52 8.89
N ILE A 113 -3.11 -17.51 9.49
CA ILE A 113 -2.65 -16.89 10.73
C ILE A 113 -3.57 -17.26 11.89
N GLU A 114 -3.02 -17.46 13.08
CA GLU A 114 -3.81 -17.59 14.32
C GLU A 114 -4.01 -16.19 14.92
N VAL A 115 -5.28 -15.85 15.24
CA VAL A 115 -5.65 -14.51 15.72
C VAL A 115 -5.86 -14.54 17.22
N SER A 116 -5.04 -13.77 17.96
CA SER A 116 -5.01 -13.76 19.43
C SER A 116 -6.19 -13.02 20.06
N ASN A 117 -6.70 -11.97 19.41
CA ASN A 117 -7.78 -11.10 19.90
C ASN A 117 -9.13 -11.31 19.20
N SER A 118 -9.38 -12.49 18.65
CA SER A 118 -10.58 -12.79 17.86
C SER A 118 -11.92 -12.56 18.59
N ASP A 119 -11.92 -12.62 19.93
CA ASP A 119 -13.12 -12.38 20.72
C ASP A 119 -13.47 -10.88 20.84
N ASP A 120 -12.52 -10.00 20.56
CA ASP A 120 -12.68 -8.54 20.59
C ASP A 120 -13.12 -7.98 19.22
N LEU A 121 -13.01 -8.79 18.16
CA LEU A 121 -13.35 -8.37 16.80
C LEU A 121 -14.82 -8.60 16.47
N THR A 122 -15.45 -7.59 15.88
CA THR A 122 -16.86 -7.65 15.46
C THR A 122 -17.08 -8.75 14.41
N GLY A 123 -18.11 -9.54 14.58
CA GLY A 123 -18.52 -10.54 13.58
C GLY A 123 -17.62 -11.75 13.40
N TRP A 124 -16.43 -11.81 14.02
CA TRP A 124 -15.46 -12.91 13.85
C TRP A 124 -16.03 -14.27 14.27
N THR A 125 -16.71 -14.33 15.40
CA THR A 125 -17.30 -15.57 15.91
C THR A 125 -18.43 -16.15 15.04
N SER A 126 -19.05 -15.31 14.19
CA SER A 126 -20.09 -15.68 13.23
C SER A 126 -19.57 -15.81 11.80
N ASN A 127 -18.28 -15.52 11.55
CA ASN A 127 -17.66 -15.50 10.24
C ASN A 127 -18.39 -14.56 9.24
N SER A 128 -18.93 -13.44 9.77
CA SER A 128 -19.68 -12.45 8.98
C SER A 128 -18.80 -11.31 8.46
N GLU A 129 -17.64 -11.10 9.07
CA GLU A 129 -16.72 -9.99 8.77
C GLU A 129 -15.48 -10.45 7.98
N LYS A 130 -15.64 -11.48 7.19
CA LYS A 130 -14.65 -11.87 6.17
C LYS A 130 -14.73 -10.96 4.94
N ASN A 131 -13.70 -10.98 4.10
CA ASN A 131 -13.48 -10.10 2.96
C ASN A 131 -13.36 -8.63 3.38
N ALA A 132 -12.53 -8.41 4.39
CA ALA A 132 -12.26 -7.11 4.96
C ALA A 132 -10.76 -6.90 5.24
N TRP A 133 -10.36 -5.64 5.22
CA TRP A 133 -9.05 -5.20 5.68
C TRP A 133 -9.02 -5.08 7.20
N TYR A 134 -7.88 -5.43 7.78
CA TYR A 134 -7.52 -5.23 9.17
C TYR A 134 -6.10 -4.68 9.24
N THR A 135 -5.81 -3.89 10.28
CA THR A 135 -4.42 -3.69 10.71
C THR A 135 -3.97 -4.93 11.46
N TYR A 136 -2.65 -5.18 11.55
CA TYR A 136 -2.14 -6.30 12.32
C TYR A 136 -0.82 -5.99 13.02
N ASP A 137 -0.63 -6.69 14.16
CA ASP A 137 0.64 -6.77 14.86
C ASP A 137 0.99 -8.25 15.06
N GLU A 138 2.16 -8.66 14.58
CA GLU A 138 2.69 -10.01 14.82
C GLU A 138 3.27 -10.09 16.23
N GLN A 139 2.74 -11.03 17.04
CA GLN A 139 3.16 -11.24 18.40
C GLN A 139 4.38 -12.15 18.47
N ASN A 140 5.14 -12.10 19.60
CA ASN A 140 6.34 -12.89 19.80
C ASN A 140 6.09 -14.43 19.82
N ASP A 141 4.86 -14.87 20.01
CA ASP A 141 4.45 -16.27 19.97
C ASP A 141 3.98 -16.75 18.59
N GLY A 142 4.03 -15.88 17.59
CA GLY A 142 3.62 -16.15 16.21
C GLY A 142 2.12 -16.02 15.97
N THR A 143 1.35 -15.51 16.94
CA THR A 143 -0.04 -15.11 16.72
C THR A 143 -0.14 -13.69 16.22
N TYR A 144 -1.30 -13.30 15.71
CA TYR A 144 -1.57 -11.97 15.18
C TYR A 144 -2.67 -11.28 15.98
N GLU A 145 -2.42 -10.06 16.39
CA GLU A 145 -3.46 -9.17 16.92
C GLU A 145 -3.97 -8.29 15.77
N LEU A 146 -5.29 -8.29 15.55
CA LEU A 146 -5.91 -7.55 14.44
C LEU A 146 -6.69 -6.35 14.96
N GLY A 147 -6.61 -5.23 14.22
CA GLY A 147 -7.38 -4.02 14.44
C GLY A 147 -8.43 -3.82 13.34
N GLU A 148 -9.66 -3.45 13.72
CA GLU A 148 -10.68 -3.06 12.75
C GLU A 148 -10.30 -1.71 12.11
N THR A 149 -10.46 -1.60 10.79
CA THR A 149 -10.16 -0.37 10.07
C THR A 149 -11.30 0.09 9.18
N ALA A 150 -11.41 1.40 8.96
CA ALA A 150 -12.37 1.97 8.02
C ALA A 150 -11.96 1.68 6.59
N GLN A 151 -12.91 1.23 5.77
CA GLN A 151 -12.66 0.88 4.38
C GLN A 151 -13.80 1.31 3.46
N ALA A 152 -13.47 1.67 2.22
CA ALA A 152 -14.45 1.85 1.17
C ALA A 152 -14.69 0.52 0.45
N GLN A 153 -15.94 0.22 0.08
CA GLN A 153 -16.27 -1.10 -0.41
C GLN A 153 -17.33 -1.11 -1.51
N LYS A 154 -17.23 -2.10 -2.40
CA LYS A 154 -18.29 -2.42 -3.36
C LYS A 154 -18.09 -3.81 -3.95
N ASP A 155 -19.20 -4.48 -4.24
CA ASP A 155 -19.21 -5.70 -5.01
C ASP A 155 -19.65 -5.38 -6.45
N PHE A 156 -18.84 -5.80 -7.42
CA PHE A 156 -19.12 -5.67 -8.84
C PHE A 156 -19.60 -7.02 -9.38
N THR A 157 -20.58 -6.98 -10.27
CA THR A 157 -21.07 -8.20 -10.93
C THR A 157 -20.78 -8.19 -12.43
N THR A 158 -20.53 -7.03 -12.99
CA THR A 158 -20.19 -6.82 -14.41
C THR A 158 -19.53 -5.46 -14.60
N GLY A 159 -18.81 -5.30 -15.70
CA GLY A 159 -18.23 -4.03 -16.13
C GLY A 159 -16.79 -3.80 -15.64
N THR A 160 -16.24 -2.66 -16.01
CA THR A 160 -14.87 -2.27 -15.67
C THR A 160 -14.79 -1.89 -14.20
N ILE A 161 -13.81 -2.45 -13.48
CA ILE A 161 -13.45 -2.13 -12.11
C ILE A 161 -12.30 -1.12 -12.11
N ILE A 162 -11.23 -1.45 -12.82
CA ILE A 162 -10.07 -0.57 -13.02
C ILE A 162 -9.98 -0.25 -14.51
N ASP A 163 -10.03 1.02 -14.81
CA ASP A 163 -9.72 1.59 -16.13
C ASP A 163 -8.40 2.36 -16.02
N THR A 164 -7.42 1.97 -16.79
CA THR A 164 -6.09 2.61 -16.76
C THR A 164 -6.09 4.07 -17.26
N GLY A 165 -7.17 4.50 -17.89
CA GLY A 165 -7.40 5.88 -18.30
C GLY A 165 -8.13 6.74 -17.27
N ASP A 166 -8.67 6.14 -16.21
CA ASP A 166 -9.41 6.82 -15.14
C ASP A 166 -8.71 6.65 -13.80
N SER A 167 -8.35 7.75 -13.16
CA SER A 167 -7.73 7.77 -11.83
C SER A 167 -8.76 7.69 -10.69
N ARG A 168 -9.95 7.16 -10.96
CA ARG A 168 -11.02 7.05 -9.97
C ARG A 168 -11.75 5.71 -10.06
N ILE A 169 -12.14 5.22 -8.88
CA ILE A 169 -13.05 4.09 -8.75
C ILE A 169 -14.26 4.49 -7.89
N ASN A 170 -15.45 4.09 -8.30
CA ASN A 170 -16.68 4.35 -7.54
C ASN A 170 -17.03 3.10 -6.72
N LEU A 171 -16.66 3.13 -5.45
CA LEU A 171 -17.07 2.17 -4.42
C LEU A 171 -18.40 2.65 -3.78
N ASP A 172 -18.57 2.51 -2.49
CA ASP A 172 -19.63 3.17 -1.73
C ASP A 172 -19.44 4.72 -1.68
N LYS A 173 -18.23 5.15 -2.00
CA LYS A 173 -17.84 6.54 -2.26
C LYS A 173 -16.88 6.63 -3.44
N SER A 174 -16.67 7.83 -3.96
CA SER A 174 -15.65 8.05 -5.01
C SER A 174 -14.26 8.01 -4.38
N VAL A 175 -13.43 7.11 -4.87
CA VAL A 175 -12.05 6.88 -4.41
C VAL A 175 -11.09 7.30 -5.51
N ARG A 176 -10.05 8.01 -5.17
CA ARG A 176 -8.98 8.40 -6.09
C ARG A 176 -7.90 7.33 -6.10
N LEU A 177 -7.27 7.16 -7.25
CA LEU A 177 -6.14 6.24 -7.47
C LEU A 177 -4.95 7.05 -7.98
N ASN A 178 -3.77 6.77 -7.48
CA ASN A 178 -2.54 7.46 -7.88
C ASN A 178 -1.39 6.46 -8.13
N ASN A 179 -0.15 6.96 -8.23
CA ASN A 179 1.02 6.11 -8.45
C ASN A 179 1.49 5.38 -7.19
N ASP A 180 1.00 5.77 -6.01
CA ASP A 180 1.35 5.17 -4.73
C ASP A 180 0.34 4.09 -4.31
N THR A 181 -0.86 4.09 -4.93
CA THR A 181 -1.89 3.06 -4.68
C THR A 181 -1.35 1.65 -4.93
N VAL A 182 -1.43 0.79 -3.94
CA VAL A 182 -1.08 -0.64 -4.06
C VAL A 182 -2.34 -1.45 -4.34
N PHE A 183 -2.31 -2.21 -5.44
CA PHE A 183 -3.40 -3.08 -5.88
C PHE A 183 -3.04 -4.54 -5.57
N VAL A 184 -3.79 -5.19 -4.70
CA VAL A 184 -3.69 -6.63 -4.45
C VAL A 184 -4.84 -7.31 -5.16
N VAL A 185 -4.55 -8.04 -6.24
CA VAL A 185 -5.55 -8.63 -7.13
C VAL A 185 -5.51 -10.14 -7.01
N ARG A 186 -6.54 -10.71 -6.39
CA ARG A 186 -6.74 -12.14 -6.27
C ARG A 186 -7.69 -12.63 -7.36
N ARG A 187 -7.21 -13.57 -8.15
CA ARG A 187 -7.99 -14.29 -9.17
C ARG A 187 -7.92 -15.81 -8.92
N GLY A 188 -8.92 -16.36 -8.27
CA GLY A 188 -8.88 -17.75 -7.81
C GLY A 188 -7.76 -17.95 -6.78
N ASP A 189 -6.77 -18.77 -7.11
CA ASP A 189 -5.61 -19.05 -6.24
C ASP A 189 -4.39 -18.18 -6.56
N THR A 190 -4.46 -17.36 -7.60
CA THR A 190 -3.36 -16.47 -7.99
C THR A 190 -3.55 -15.08 -7.39
N VAL A 191 -2.49 -14.54 -6.79
CA VAL A 191 -2.42 -13.17 -6.29
C VAL A 191 -1.36 -12.41 -7.06
N ASN A 192 -1.71 -11.23 -7.56
CA ASN A 192 -0.78 -10.30 -8.19
C ASN A 192 -0.83 -8.98 -7.45
N VAL A 193 0.32 -8.34 -7.29
CA VAL A 193 0.43 -7.02 -6.68
C VAL A 193 0.94 -6.04 -7.72
N TYR A 194 0.31 -4.87 -7.79
CA TYR A 194 0.73 -3.79 -8.66
C TYR A 194 0.85 -2.52 -7.84
N SER A 195 1.91 -1.75 -8.06
CA SER A 195 2.10 -0.44 -7.46
C SER A 195 1.84 0.64 -8.51
N GLY A 196 0.88 1.50 -8.21
CA GLY A 196 0.49 2.62 -9.05
C GLY A 196 -0.51 2.30 -10.16
N ILE A 197 -1.40 3.27 -10.42
CA ILE A 197 -2.46 3.16 -11.43
C ILE A 197 -1.93 2.93 -12.85
N LYS A 198 -0.69 3.35 -13.14
CA LYS A 198 -0.07 3.15 -14.45
C LYS A 198 0.41 1.72 -14.69
N ASN A 199 0.58 0.95 -13.64
CA ASN A 199 1.15 -0.40 -13.70
C ASN A 199 0.08 -1.51 -13.54
N VAL A 200 -1.08 -1.18 -12.97
CA VAL A 200 -2.19 -2.13 -12.88
C VAL A 200 -2.85 -2.28 -14.27
N PRO A 201 -3.18 -3.52 -14.71
CA PRO A 201 -3.91 -3.72 -15.96
C PRO A 201 -5.37 -3.28 -15.81
N GLU A 202 -6.06 -3.14 -16.95
CA GLU A 202 -7.52 -3.01 -16.91
C GLU A 202 -8.14 -4.28 -16.30
N ILE A 203 -9.04 -4.08 -15.33
CA ILE A 203 -9.71 -5.16 -14.61
C ILE A 203 -11.21 -5.03 -14.78
N THR A 204 -11.86 -6.13 -15.15
CA THR A 204 -13.31 -6.21 -15.38
C THR A 204 -13.95 -7.30 -14.52
N ALA A 205 -15.19 -7.07 -14.10
CA ALA A 205 -16.02 -8.07 -13.46
C ALA A 205 -16.85 -8.82 -14.52
N ASN A 206 -16.84 -10.15 -14.43
CA ASN A 206 -17.70 -11.08 -15.18
C ASN A 206 -18.46 -12.03 -14.22
N GLY A 207 -18.67 -11.60 -12.99
CA GLY A 207 -19.26 -12.33 -11.88
C GLY A 207 -19.00 -11.53 -10.61
N THR A 208 -19.25 -12.10 -9.44
CA THR A 208 -19.09 -11.36 -8.18
C THR A 208 -17.62 -11.13 -7.86
N VAL A 209 -17.21 -9.87 -7.92
CA VAL A 209 -15.88 -9.39 -7.56
C VAL A 209 -16.02 -8.40 -6.41
N GLU A 210 -15.40 -8.70 -5.29
CA GLU A 210 -15.40 -7.86 -4.11
C GLU A 210 -14.23 -6.90 -4.18
N VAL A 211 -14.48 -5.61 -3.93
CA VAL A 211 -13.44 -4.57 -3.91
C VAL A 211 -13.49 -3.84 -2.59
N ARG A 212 -12.36 -3.74 -1.93
CA ARG A 212 -12.19 -3.07 -0.64
C ARG A 212 -10.94 -2.19 -0.68
N ALA A 213 -11.05 -0.97 -0.20
CA ALA A 213 -9.96 -0.01 -0.21
C ALA A 213 -9.75 0.63 1.15
N ILE A 214 -8.50 0.74 1.57
CA ILE A 214 -8.03 1.62 2.62
C ILE A 214 -7.72 2.96 1.98
N LEU A 215 -8.11 4.05 2.63
CA LEU A 215 -7.94 5.40 2.10
C LEU A 215 -7.10 6.25 3.04
N ASP A 216 -6.29 7.10 2.43
CA ASP A 216 -5.66 8.21 3.12
C ASP A 216 -6.68 9.33 3.48
N ASP A 217 -6.24 10.33 4.22
CA ASP A 217 -7.03 11.47 4.64
C ASP A 217 -7.53 12.35 3.47
N ASN A 218 -6.88 12.25 2.30
CA ASN A 218 -7.22 13.00 1.09
C ASN A 218 -8.19 12.25 0.17
N GLY A 219 -8.53 10.99 0.50
CA GLY A 219 -9.45 10.13 -0.23
C GLY A 219 -8.80 9.43 -1.43
N TYR A 220 -7.47 9.27 -1.42
CA TYR A 220 -6.75 8.33 -2.26
C TYR A 220 -6.76 6.95 -1.63
N ALA A 221 -6.72 5.91 -2.45
CA ALA A 221 -6.52 4.56 -1.96
C ALA A 221 -5.02 4.32 -1.72
N ASP A 222 -4.65 3.97 -0.49
CA ASP A 222 -3.35 3.41 -0.16
C ASP A 222 -3.30 1.96 -0.63
N TYR A 223 -4.31 1.17 -0.26
CA TYR A 223 -4.42 -0.23 -0.62
C TYR A 223 -5.81 -0.53 -1.22
N LEU A 224 -5.82 -1.32 -2.29
CA LEU A 224 -7.05 -1.76 -2.93
C LEU A 224 -6.98 -3.27 -3.17
N PHE A 225 -7.85 -4.02 -2.50
CA PHE A 225 -7.99 -5.46 -2.72
C PHE A 225 -9.12 -5.74 -3.69
N ILE A 226 -8.83 -6.51 -4.72
CA ILE A 226 -9.79 -6.97 -5.73
C ILE A 226 -9.85 -8.49 -5.65
N ASN A 227 -10.99 -9.02 -5.19
CA ASN A 227 -11.19 -10.43 -4.92
C ASN A 227 -12.21 -11.03 -5.87
N GLY A 228 -11.76 -11.86 -6.80
CA GLY A 228 -12.64 -12.60 -7.72
C GLY A 228 -12.19 -14.04 -7.92
N LYS A 229 -13.15 -14.93 -8.21
CA LYS A 229 -12.83 -16.30 -8.61
C LYS A 229 -12.24 -16.35 -10.01
N SER A 230 -11.60 -17.47 -10.33
CA SER A 230 -11.17 -17.75 -11.70
C SER A 230 -12.38 -17.73 -12.63
N GLY A 231 -12.37 -16.85 -13.65
CA GLY A 231 -13.49 -16.67 -14.58
C GLY A 231 -14.45 -15.53 -14.23
N GLU A 232 -14.49 -15.06 -12.97
CA GLU A 232 -15.29 -13.89 -12.57
C GLU A 232 -14.52 -12.58 -12.73
N LEU A 233 -13.17 -12.64 -12.79
CA LEU A 233 -12.29 -11.51 -12.97
C LEU A 233 -11.60 -11.58 -14.34
N GLY A 234 -11.86 -10.60 -15.19
CA GLY A 234 -11.14 -10.38 -16.43
C GLY A 234 -9.96 -9.43 -16.19
N ILE A 235 -8.79 -9.81 -16.65
CA ILE A 235 -7.59 -8.95 -16.65
C ILE A 235 -7.22 -8.81 -18.12
N SER A 236 -7.39 -7.62 -18.68
CA SER A 236 -7.11 -7.32 -20.07
C SER A 236 -6.01 -6.26 -20.19
N GLY A 237 -5.08 -6.50 -21.08
CA GLY A 237 -3.92 -5.66 -21.28
C GLY A 237 -2.68 -6.31 -20.67
N SER A 238 -1.60 -6.29 -21.42
CA SER A 238 -0.30 -6.59 -20.84
C SER A 238 -0.08 -5.55 -19.72
N THR A 239 0.19 -6.02 -18.49
CA THR A 239 1.09 -5.25 -17.65
C THR A 239 2.10 -4.62 -18.58
N ALA A 240 2.53 -3.39 -18.31
CA ALA A 240 3.71 -2.85 -18.96
C ALA A 240 4.87 -3.79 -18.62
N GLY A 241 4.88 -4.94 -19.30
CA GLY A 241 6.05 -5.82 -19.36
C GLY A 241 7.17 -4.96 -19.87
N ASP A 242 8.36 -5.24 -19.47
CA ASP A 242 9.56 -4.58 -19.94
C ASP A 242 9.41 -4.26 -21.43
N ARG A 243 9.26 -2.98 -21.75
CA ARG A 243 9.16 -2.55 -23.13
C ARG A 243 10.56 -2.58 -23.69
N ILE A 244 10.84 -3.60 -24.50
CA ILE A 244 12.07 -3.63 -25.28
C ILE A 244 11.89 -2.62 -26.40
N TYR A 245 12.74 -1.61 -26.44
CA TYR A 245 12.84 -0.72 -27.58
C TYR A 245 13.78 -1.37 -28.58
N ILE A 246 13.23 -1.90 -29.68
CA ILE A 246 14.00 -2.51 -30.77
C ILE A 246 14.56 -1.38 -31.58
N LEU A 247 15.89 -1.21 -31.56
CA LEU A 247 16.61 -0.16 -32.30
C LEU A 247 16.89 -0.55 -33.75
N ASP A 248 16.82 -1.82 -34.07
CA ASP A 248 17.08 -2.36 -35.40
C ASP A 248 15.89 -3.21 -35.87
N THR A 249 15.65 -3.24 -37.16
CA THR A 249 14.63 -4.08 -37.81
C THR A 249 15.24 -5.36 -38.41
N ASP A 250 16.54 -5.57 -38.33
CA ASP A 250 17.18 -6.82 -38.67
C ASP A 250 16.92 -7.85 -37.59
N TYR A 251 16.31 -8.95 -37.99
CA TYR A 251 16.02 -10.06 -37.09
C TYR A 251 16.22 -11.38 -37.82
N GLU A 252 16.60 -12.41 -37.09
CA GLU A 252 16.57 -13.78 -37.54
C GLU A 252 15.29 -14.46 -37.04
N SER A 253 14.56 -15.12 -37.96
CA SER A 253 13.43 -15.95 -37.59
C SER A 253 13.90 -17.37 -37.25
N SER A 254 13.38 -17.91 -36.18
CA SER A 254 13.63 -19.29 -35.76
C SER A 254 12.35 -19.93 -35.23
N GLN A 255 12.37 -21.26 -35.03
CA GLN A 255 11.24 -21.98 -34.43
C GLN A 255 11.72 -22.66 -33.14
N ASP A 256 10.84 -22.68 -32.13
CA ASP A 256 11.09 -23.46 -30.93
C ASP A 256 10.79 -24.96 -31.15
N ALA A 257 10.96 -25.77 -30.10
CA ALA A 257 10.75 -27.21 -30.15
C ALA A 257 9.24 -27.60 -30.34
N ASP A 258 8.33 -26.64 -30.19
CA ASP A 258 6.87 -26.80 -30.33
C ASP A 258 6.37 -26.18 -31.65
N ASP A 259 7.28 -25.89 -32.63
CA ASP A 259 7.00 -25.30 -33.95
C ASP A 259 6.40 -23.86 -33.88
N ASN A 260 6.62 -23.12 -32.78
CA ASN A 260 6.24 -21.69 -32.72
C ASN A 260 7.35 -20.83 -33.32
N ASP A 261 6.96 -19.88 -34.17
CA ASP A 261 7.90 -18.90 -34.72
C ASP A 261 8.29 -17.87 -33.65
N TYR A 262 9.60 -17.59 -33.54
CA TYR A 262 10.09 -16.48 -32.74
C TYR A 262 11.18 -15.70 -33.52
N TYR A 263 11.40 -14.47 -33.12
CA TYR A 263 12.34 -13.55 -33.76
C TYR A 263 13.45 -13.18 -32.78
N VAL A 264 14.71 -13.29 -33.24
CA VAL A 264 15.88 -12.89 -32.45
C VAL A 264 16.38 -11.57 -33.03
N TYR A 265 16.55 -10.60 -32.15
CA TYR A 265 17.12 -9.29 -32.45
C TYR A 265 18.49 -9.19 -31.77
N ASP A 266 19.50 -8.72 -32.51
CA ASP A 266 20.85 -8.50 -31.98
C ASP A 266 20.96 -7.16 -31.20
#